data_44231c754038e8784a3664ac8369c66f
#
_entry.id   44231c754038e8784a3664ac8369c66f
#
_cell.length_a   1.000
_cell.length_b   1.000
_cell.length_c   1.000
_cell.angle_alpha   90.00
_cell.angle_beta   90.00
_cell.angle_gamma   90.00
#
_symmetry.space_group_name_H-M   'P 1'
#
loop_
_entity.id
_entity.type
_entity.pdbx_description
1 polymer ?
#
loop_
_entity_poly.entity_id
_entity_poly.type
_entity_poly.pdbx_seq_one_letter_code
_entity_poly.pdbx_strand_id
1 'polypeptide(L)'
;DGRVLDEADWPVCPEGLSLDGLPDRCEVRIVSQCHPETNTALEGLYLSGGMYCTQCEPEGFRRIGFFPDRHDVMTVFTVRVEADSAFPQLLSNGNLVETGEAGEGRHFAIWHDPHPKPSYLFACVVGDLDLAADSFTTASGRKVDLHIYVEKGNLSLTGHAMESLKKSMKWDEEAYGLEYDLDLFQIVAVSHFNMGAMENKGLNIFNSKFVLADPSTATDEDLHRVESIVAHEYFH
;
A
#
# COMPACT_ATOMS: atom_id res chain seq x y z
N ASP A 1 20.51 5.75 -24.61
CA ASP A 1 21.87 6.29 -24.64
C ASP A 1 22.58 6.32 -23.28
N GLY A 2 21.87 6.16 -22.15
CA GLY A 2 22.47 6.09 -20.80
C GLY A 2 23.25 7.37 -20.41
N ARG A 3 22.79 8.54 -20.84
CA ARG A 3 23.40 9.83 -20.45
C ARG A 3 23.20 10.01 -18.93
N VAL A 4 24.30 10.18 -18.20
CA VAL A 4 24.28 10.64 -16.82
C VAL A 4 24.16 12.17 -16.85
N LEU A 5 23.20 12.71 -16.12
CA LEU A 5 22.99 14.15 -15.99
C LEU A 5 23.78 14.67 -14.80
N ASP A 6 24.45 15.83 -14.97
CA ASP A 6 25.10 16.54 -13.89
C ASP A 6 24.10 17.40 -13.11
N GLU A 7 24.45 17.82 -11.89
CA GLU A 7 23.59 18.70 -11.06
C GLU A 7 23.19 20.00 -11.79
N ALA A 8 24.04 20.48 -12.72
CA ALA A 8 23.73 21.64 -13.54
C ALA A 8 22.62 21.36 -14.60
N ASP A 9 22.42 20.10 -14.99
CA ASP A 9 21.42 19.69 -15.98
C ASP A 9 20.02 19.48 -15.33
N TRP A 10 19.93 19.43 -14.00
CA TRP A 10 18.70 19.14 -13.27
C TRP A 10 18.53 20.03 -12.02
N PRO A 11 18.31 21.34 -12.20
CA PRO A 11 18.12 22.23 -11.07
C PRO A 11 16.92 21.78 -10.25
N VAL A 12 17.17 21.56 -8.94
CA VAL A 12 16.11 21.32 -7.96
C VAL A 12 15.64 22.66 -7.44
N CYS A 13 14.35 22.90 -7.50
CA CYS A 13 13.70 24.08 -6.93
C CYS A 13 12.65 23.63 -5.89
N PRO A 14 12.07 24.57 -5.11
CA PRO A 14 11.02 24.21 -4.13
C PRO A 14 9.83 23.46 -4.73
N GLU A 15 9.54 23.70 -6.01
CA GLU A 15 8.43 23.09 -6.73
C GLU A 15 8.76 21.71 -7.31
N GLY A 16 10.06 21.32 -7.36
CA GLY A 16 10.48 20.02 -7.87
C GLY A 16 11.76 20.00 -8.68
N LEU A 17 11.83 19.06 -9.61
CA LEU A 17 12.93 18.81 -10.51
C LEU A 17 12.49 19.13 -11.96
N SER A 18 13.26 19.95 -12.69
CA SER A 18 13.04 20.20 -14.10
C SER A 18 14.11 19.52 -14.95
N LEU A 19 13.66 18.79 -15.98
CA LEU A 19 14.52 18.14 -16.96
C LEU A 19 14.15 18.65 -18.36
N ASP A 20 15.03 19.44 -18.96
CA ASP A 20 14.83 20.03 -20.26
C ASP A 20 15.46 19.19 -21.39
N GLY A 21 14.89 19.30 -22.60
CA GLY A 21 15.44 18.67 -23.80
C GLY A 21 15.34 17.16 -23.85
N LEU A 22 14.43 16.56 -23.07
CA LEU A 22 14.14 15.13 -23.17
C LEU A 22 13.36 14.84 -24.46
N PRO A 23 13.62 13.68 -25.11
CA PRO A 23 12.80 13.22 -26.23
C PRO A 23 11.41 12.79 -25.74
N ASP A 24 10.41 12.77 -26.67
CA ASP A 24 9.02 12.39 -26.38
C ASP A 24 8.88 11.00 -25.71
N ARG A 25 9.84 10.13 -25.97
CA ARG A 25 9.95 8.80 -25.33
C ARG A 25 11.34 8.62 -24.76
N CYS A 26 11.43 8.51 -23.47
CA CYS A 26 12.69 8.30 -22.75
C CYS A 26 12.46 7.47 -21.49
N GLU A 27 13.54 6.93 -20.97
CA GLU A 27 13.63 6.35 -19.62
C GLU A 27 14.45 7.31 -18.77
N VAL A 28 13.93 7.66 -17.60
CA VAL A 28 14.65 8.49 -16.62
C VAL A 28 14.87 7.67 -15.37
N ARG A 29 16.12 7.56 -14.92
CA ARG A 29 16.46 6.93 -13.65
C ARG A 29 16.84 8.01 -12.65
N ILE A 30 16.10 8.06 -11.54
CA ILE A 30 16.36 8.97 -10.43
C ILE A 30 16.71 8.13 -9.20
N VAL A 31 17.73 8.55 -8.47
CA VAL A 31 18.06 7.98 -7.15
C VAL A 31 17.85 9.07 -6.12
N SER A 32 16.99 8.82 -5.17
CA SER A 32 16.68 9.73 -4.06
C SER A 32 16.84 9.04 -2.72
N GLN A 33 17.00 9.81 -1.67
CA GLN A 33 17.07 9.33 -0.29
C GLN A 33 16.07 10.10 0.55
N CYS A 34 15.31 9.38 1.37
CA CYS A 34 14.43 9.94 2.39
C CYS A 34 14.78 9.33 3.76
N HIS A 35 14.27 9.93 4.83
CA HIS A 35 14.56 9.54 6.22
C HIS A 35 13.26 9.27 6.97
N PRO A 36 12.63 8.09 6.77
CA PRO A 36 11.33 7.76 7.35
C PRO A 36 11.34 7.73 8.89
N GLU A 37 12.48 7.46 9.52
CA GLU A 37 12.62 7.42 10.99
C GLU A 37 12.41 8.80 11.64
N THR A 38 12.65 9.87 10.92
CA THR A 38 12.49 11.25 11.39
C THR A 38 11.23 11.93 10.87
N ASN A 39 10.45 11.21 10.06
CA ASN A 39 9.23 11.74 9.46
C ASN A 39 8.07 11.69 10.47
N THR A 40 7.74 12.83 11.06
CA THR A 40 6.63 13.00 12.01
C THR A 40 5.36 13.56 11.36
N ALA A 41 5.41 13.89 10.07
CA ALA A 41 4.24 14.38 9.33
C ALA A 41 3.25 13.25 9.02
N LEU A 42 3.70 12.00 9.04
CA LEU A 42 2.94 10.81 8.62
C LEU A 42 2.42 10.92 7.17
N GLU A 43 3.25 11.51 6.30
CA GLU A 43 3.03 11.66 4.86
C GLU A 43 4.28 11.18 4.10
N GLY A 44 4.08 10.52 2.95
CA GLY A 44 5.14 9.80 2.27
C GLY A 44 5.49 8.52 3.01
N LEU A 45 6.77 8.17 3.11
CA LEU A 45 7.26 7.00 3.85
C LEU A 45 7.63 7.40 5.29
N TYR A 46 7.14 6.67 6.28
CA TYR A 46 7.41 6.93 7.71
C TYR A 46 7.42 5.65 8.53
N LEU A 47 7.88 5.75 9.78
CA LEU A 47 7.94 4.65 10.75
C LEU A 47 6.74 4.72 11.70
N SER A 48 5.97 3.63 11.81
CA SER A 48 4.85 3.47 12.73
C SER A 48 4.92 2.10 13.41
N GLY A 49 4.93 2.06 14.74
CA GLY A 49 4.87 0.80 15.49
C GLY A 49 5.97 -0.22 15.15
N GLY A 50 7.12 0.22 14.65
CA GLY A 50 8.22 -0.65 14.22
C GLY A 50 8.13 -1.13 12.77
N MET A 51 7.10 -0.73 12.01
CA MET A 51 7.00 -0.95 10.57
C MET A 51 7.19 0.34 9.80
N TYR A 52 7.73 0.25 8.59
CA TYR A 52 7.71 1.34 7.62
C TYR A 52 6.43 1.25 6.80
N CYS A 53 5.74 2.36 6.64
CA CYS A 53 4.52 2.43 5.83
C CYS A 53 4.41 3.76 5.11
N THR A 54 3.56 3.81 4.09
CA THR A 54 3.35 5.01 3.27
C THR A 54 1.97 5.61 3.49
N GLN A 55 1.89 6.95 3.36
CA GLN A 55 0.66 7.70 3.11
C GLN A 55 0.92 8.70 2.00
N CYS A 56 0.30 8.50 0.84
CA CYS A 56 0.59 9.30 -0.35
C CYS A 56 -0.53 10.26 -0.74
N GLU A 57 -1.74 10.12 -0.25
CA GLU A 57 -2.83 11.06 -0.52
C GLU A 57 -2.70 12.31 0.37
N PRO A 58 -2.91 13.54 -0.20
CA PRO A 58 -3.12 13.78 -1.62
C PRO A 58 -1.82 13.94 -2.43
N GLU A 59 -0.69 14.29 -1.83
CA GLU A 59 0.57 14.63 -2.51
C GLU A 59 1.81 14.15 -1.72
N GLY A 60 1.68 13.03 -1.01
CA GLY A 60 2.76 12.46 -0.17
C GLY A 60 3.83 11.72 -0.96
N PHE A 61 3.54 11.25 -2.19
CA PHE A 61 4.51 10.50 -2.98
C PHE A 61 5.77 11.33 -3.29
N ARG A 62 5.64 12.65 -3.50
CA ARG A 62 6.76 13.57 -3.71
C ARG A 62 7.74 13.65 -2.54
N ARG A 63 7.35 13.20 -1.35
CA ARG A 63 8.23 13.11 -0.17
C ARG A 63 9.12 11.86 -0.18
N ILE A 64 8.80 10.88 -1.05
CA ILE A 64 9.57 9.64 -1.22
C ILE A 64 10.62 9.84 -2.31
N GLY A 65 10.24 10.48 -3.41
CA GLY A 65 11.13 10.68 -4.55
C GLY A 65 10.54 11.62 -5.58
N PHE A 66 11.33 11.91 -6.62
CA PHE A 66 10.89 12.74 -7.74
C PHE A 66 10.04 11.92 -8.71
N PHE A 67 8.81 12.33 -8.90
CA PHE A 67 7.83 11.72 -9.77
C PHE A 67 6.80 12.80 -10.19
N PRO A 68 6.11 12.68 -11.34
CA PRO A 68 4.97 13.53 -11.67
C PRO A 68 3.78 13.24 -10.74
N ASP A 69 3.87 13.73 -9.49
CA ASP A 69 2.94 13.46 -8.38
C ASP A 69 1.68 14.32 -8.54
N ARG A 70 0.83 13.90 -9.48
CA ARG A 70 -0.42 14.53 -9.87
C ARG A 70 -1.51 13.48 -10.07
N HIS A 71 -2.74 13.80 -9.74
CA HIS A 71 -3.89 12.88 -9.82
C HIS A 71 -4.29 12.52 -11.25
N ASP A 72 -3.90 13.31 -12.24
CA ASP A 72 -4.16 13.08 -13.68
C ASP A 72 -3.05 12.26 -14.37
N VAL A 73 -1.97 11.94 -13.69
CA VAL A 73 -0.86 11.13 -14.22
C VAL A 73 -1.07 9.68 -13.86
N MET A 74 -1.62 8.91 -14.80
CA MET A 74 -1.92 7.49 -14.63
C MET A 74 -0.71 6.63 -15.03
N THR A 75 -0.23 5.81 -14.10
CA THR A 75 1.01 5.03 -14.26
C THR A 75 0.84 3.59 -13.79
N VAL A 76 1.41 2.65 -14.53
CA VAL A 76 1.58 1.25 -14.11
C VAL A 76 2.82 1.15 -13.22
N PHE A 77 2.68 0.53 -12.06
CA PHE A 77 3.76 0.39 -11.09
C PHE A 77 4.30 -1.05 -11.05
N THR A 78 5.62 -1.16 -11.14
CA THR A 78 6.35 -2.36 -10.72
C THR A 78 7.31 -1.94 -9.61
N VAL A 79 7.17 -2.55 -8.44
CA VAL A 79 7.89 -2.11 -7.24
C VAL A 79 8.75 -3.26 -6.72
N ARG A 80 10.06 -3.04 -6.62
CA ARG A 80 10.96 -3.93 -5.89
C ARG A 80 11.24 -3.33 -4.53
N VAL A 81 10.76 -4.00 -3.49
CA VAL A 81 11.04 -3.66 -2.10
C VAL A 81 12.16 -4.55 -1.62
N GLU A 82 13.16 -3.97 -0.96
CA GLU A 82 14.28 -4.71 -0.39
C GLU A 82 14.60 -4.20 1.00
N ALA A 83 14.71 -5.11 1.96
CA ALA A 83 15.02 -4.77 3.35
C ALA A 83 15.86 -5.85 4.04
N ASP A 84 16.27 -5.57 5.26
CA ASP A 84 16.88 -6.53 6.17
C ASP A 84 15.92 -7.70 6.44
N SER A 85 16.44 -8.91 6.58
CA SER A 85 15.66 -10.13 6.86
C SER A 85 14.94 -10.10 8.20
N ALA A 86 15.23 -9.13 9.07
CA ALA A 86 14.46 -8.86 10.28
C ALA A 86 13.03 -8.33 9.98
N PHE A 87 12.76 -7.88 8.76
CA PHE A 87 11.45 -7.43 8.29
C PHE A 87 10.87 -8.45 7.30
N PRO A 88 10.18 -9.49 7.75
CA PRO A 88 9.73 -10.58 6.87
C PRO A 88 8.65 -10.16 5.86
N GLN A 89 7.87 -9.11 6.12
CA GLN A 89 6.86 -8.60 5.18
C GLN A 89 7.40 -7.42 4.38
N LEU A 90 7.41 -7.57 3.05
CA LEU A 90 7.74 -6.56 2.06
C LEU A 90 6.54 -6.41 1.12
N LEU A 91 5.64 -5.48 1.40
CA LEU A 91 4.35 -5.36 0.74
C LEU A 91 4.29 -4.14 -0.18
N SER A 92 3.59 -4.27 -1.30
CA SER A 92 3.22 -3.16 -2.17
C SER A 92 1.93 -3.46 -2.94
N ASN A 93 1.52 -2.53 -3.81
CA ASN A 93 0.32 -2.67 -4.66
C ASN A 93 0.44 -3.81 -5.68
N GLY A 94 -0.69 -4.40 -6.02
CA GLY A 94 -0.80 -5.39 -7.09
C GLY A 94 -0.55 -6.82 -6.66
N ASN A 95 -0.11 -7.66 -7.59
CA ASN A 95 0.21 -9.06 -7.34
C ASN A 95 1.70 -9.26 -7.08
N LEU A 96 2.04 -10.20 -6.19
CA LEU A 96 3.43 -10.59 -5.95
C LEU A 96 3.96 -11.38 -7.14
N VAL A 97 5.07 -10.89 -7.73
CA VAL A 97 5.68 -11.50 -8.93
C VAL A 97 6.87 -12.37 -8.56
N GLU A 98 7.71 -11.91 -7.63
CA GLU A 98 8.96 -12.58 -7.29
C GLU A 98 9.40 -12.23 -5.86
N THR A 99 10.04 -13.18 -5.19
CA THR A 99 10.75 -12.96 -3.93
C THR A 99 12.10 -13.64 -3.98
N GLY A 100 13.07 -13.16 -3.23
CA GLY A 100 14.39 -13.79 -3.16
C GLY A 100 15.34 -13.12 -2.18
N GLU A 101 16.50 -13.74 -2.04
CA GLU A 101 17.60 -13.20 -1.26
C GLU A 101 18.33 -12.10 -2.04
N ALA A 102 18.68 -11.02 -1.36
CA ALA A 102 19.46 -9.91 -1.92
C ALA A 102 20.93 -9.88 -1.44
N GLY A 103 21.35 -10.91 -0.68
CA GLY A 103 22.67 -10.98 -0.05
C GLY A 103 22.77 -10.15 1.24
N GLU A 104 23.86 -10.37 1.98
CA GLU A 104 24.18 -9.61 3.20
C GLU A 104 23.06 -9.55 4.26
N GLY A 105 22.26 -10.63 4.39
CA GLY A 105 21.14 -10.68 5.34
C GLY A 105 19.92 -9.85 4.90
N ARG A 106 19.82 -9.54 3.60
CA ARG A 106 18.70 -8.82 2.99
C ARG A 106 17.91 -9.72 2.05
N HIS A 107 16.63 -9.40 1.88
CA HIS A 107 15.75 -10.06 0.94
C HIS A 107 14.89 -9.04 0.19
N PHE A 108 14.23 -9.50 -0.88
CA PHE A 108 13.38 -8.64 -1.70
C PHE A 108 12.05 -9.29 -2.07
N ALA A 109 11.10 -8.44 -2.41
CA ALA A 109 9.85 -8.78 -3.08
C ALA A 109 9.63 -7.85 -4.27
N ILE A 110 9.14 -8.40 -5.39
CA ILE A 110 8.72 -7.63 -6.57
C ILE A 110 7.20 -7.74 -6.70
N TRP A 111 6.56 -6.60 -6.75
CA TRP A 111 5.13 -6.42 -6.91
C TRP A 111 4.83 -5.77 -8.25
N HIS A 112 3.75 -6.17 -8.90
CA HIS A 112 3.28 -5.57 -10.14
C HIS A 112 1.78 -5.31 -10.07
N ASP A 113 1.40 -4.04 -10.24
CA ASP A 113 0.01 -3.65 -10.44
C ASP A 113 -0.19 -3.28 -11.92
N PRO A 114 -0.92 -4.08 -12.67
CA PRO A 114 -1.12 -3.85 -14.10
C PRO A 114 -2.11 -2.70 -14.38
N HIS A 115 -2.84 -2.23 -13.36
CA HIS A 115 -3.83 -1.19 -13.50
C HIS A 115 -3.19 0.19 -13.36
N PRO A 116 -3.29 1.06 -14.39
CA PRO A 116 -2.79 2.43 -14.29
C PRO A 116 -3.50 3.17 -13.15
N LYS A 117 -2.71 3.78 -12.27
CA LYS A 117 -3.22 4.57 -11.15
C LYS A 117 -2.37 5.82 -10.91
N PRO A 118 -2.92 6.86 -10.29
CA PRO A 118 -2.13 8.00 -9.85
C PRO A 118 -1.24 7.62 -8.66
N SER A 119 -0.19 8.40 -8.44
CA SER A 119 0.80 8.16 -7.39
C SER A 119 0.25 8.20 -5.96
N TYR A 120 -0.88 8.88 -5.71
CA TYR A 120 -1.47 8.94 -4.39
C TYR A 120 -2.03 7.58 -3.90
N LEU A 121 -2.33 6.65 -4.83
CA LEU A 121 -2.73 5.26 -4.52
C LEU A 121 -1.55 4.30 -4.32
N PHE A 122 -0.31 4.79 -4.41
CA PHE A 122 0.86 3.98 -4.14
C PHE A 122 0.94 3.64 -2.65
N ALA A 123 1.25 2.37 -2.36
CA ALA A 123 1.52 1.91 -1.01
C ALA A 123 2.74 0.99 -0.95
N CYS A 124 3.47 1.11 0.15
CA CYS A 124 4.56 0.20 0.52
C CYS A 124 4.55 0.02 2.03
N VAL A 125 4.67 -1.23 2.48
CA VAL A 125 4.80 -1.57 3.90
C VAL A 125 5.93 -2.57 4.10
N VAL A 126 6.78 -2.31 5.09
CA VAL A 126 7.90 -3.17 5.48
C VAL A 126 7.84 -3.38 6.98
N GLY A 127 7.72 -4.63 7.45
CA GLY A 127 7.55 -4.89 8.87
C GLY A 127 7.70 -6.34 9.29
N ASP A 128 7.64 -6.57 10.60
CA ASP A 128 7.46 -7.89 11.22
C ASP A 128 6.05 -7.94 11.81
N LEU A 129 5.09 -8.45 11.02
CA LEU A 129 3.66 -8.40 11.29
C LEU A 129 3.09 -9.81 11.45
N ASP A 130 1.98 -9.92 12.16
CA ASP A 130 1.13 -11.11 12.14
C ASP A 130 0.17 -11.05 10.95
N LEU A 131 -0.09 -12.20 10.33
CA LEU A 131 -0.95 -12.34 9.14
C LEU A 131 -2.21 -13.15 9.46
N ALA A 132 -3.38 -12.55 9.31
CA ALA A 132 -4.64 -13.26 9.13
C ALA A 132 -4.87 -13.49 7.64
N ALA A 133 -4.88 -14.74 7.20
CA ALA A 133 -5.08 -15.12 5.81
C ALA A 133 -6.39 -15.87 5.62
N ASP A 134 -7.12 -15.51 4.58
CA ASP A 134 -8.35 -16.17 4.15
C ASP A 134 -8.50 -16.04 2.62
N SER A 135 -9.63 -16.39 2.06
CA SER A 135 -9.90 -16.23 0.64
C SER A 135 -11.37 -15.95 0.36
N PHE A 136 -11.61 -15.33 -0.79
CA PHE A 136 -12.94 -15.13 -1.35
C PHE A 136 -13.00 -15.80 -2.74
N THR A 137 -14.12 -16.48 -3.05
CA THR A 137 -14.37 -17.02 -4.38
C THR A 137 -15.35 -16.12 -5.09
N THR A 138 -14.93 -15.51 -6.19
CA THR A 138 -15.75 -14.60 -6.99
C THR A 138 -16.91 -15.32 -7.68
N ALA A 139 -17.87 -14.58 -8.20
CA ALA A 139 -19.01 -15.12 -8.93
C ALA A 139 -18.59 -15.95 -10.17
N SER A 140 -17.47 -15.60 -10.83
CA SER A 140 -16.89 -16.38 -11.93
C SER A 140 -16.12 -17.64 -11.48
N GLY A 141 -15.94 -17.83 -10.15
CA GLY A 141 -15.20 -18.95 -9.57
C GLY A 141 -13.69 -18.72 -9.40
N ARG A 142 -13.19 -17.49 -9.60
CA ARG A 142 -11.80 -17.13 -9.34
C ARG A 142 -11.57 -16.99 -7.85
N LYS A 143 -10.45 -17.51 -7.35
CA LYS A 143 -10.04 -17.35 -5.96
C LYS A 143 -9.25 -16.05 -5.82
N VAL A 144 -9.61 -15.24 -4.83
CA VAL A 144 -8.85 -14.06 -4.36
C VAL A 144 -8.34 -14.34 -2.96
N ASP A 145 -7.05 -14.23 -2.74
CA ASP A 145 -6.48 -14.35 -1.41
C ASP A 145 -6.71 -13.04 -0.62
N LEU A 146 -7.07 -13.16 0.66
CA LEU A 146 -7.36 -12.02 1.54
C LEU A 146 -6.38 -12.04 2.71
N HIS A 147 -5.61 -10.97 2.85
CA HIS A 147 -4.60 -10.83 3.87
C HIS A 147 -4.87 -9.60 4.74
N ILE A 148 -4.90 -9.80 6.06
CA ILE A 148 -4.92 -8.69 7.03
C ILE A 148 -3.64 -8.79 7.87
N TYR A 149 -2.78 -7.81 7.75
CA TYR A 149 -1.54 -7.69 8.51
C TYR A 149 -1.74 -6.75 9.71
N VAL A 150 -1.28 -7.19 10.87
CA VAL A 150 -1.40 -6.45 12.13
C VAL A 150 -0.11 -6.52 12.91
N GLU A 151 0.11 -5.57 13.81
CA GLU A 151 1.19 -5.64 14.78
C GLU A 151 1.09 -6.91 15.62
N LYS A 152 2.23 -7.46 16.04
CA LYS A 152 2.32 -8.70 16.78
C LYS A 152 1.36 -8.77 17.98
N GLY A 153 0.68 -9.90 18.10
CA GLY A 153 -0.27 -10.19 19.18
C GLY A 153 -1.71 -9.75 18.94
N ASN A 154 -2.01 -9.10 17.82
CA ASN A 154 -3.36 -8.60 17.50
C ASN A 154 -4.16 -9.51 16.56
N LEU A 155 -3.63 -10.67 16.21
CA LEU A 155 -4.25 -11.58 15.23
C LEU A 155 -5.69 -11.97 15.57
N SER A 156 -5.99 -12.22 16.84
CA SER A 156 -7.32 -12.62 17.31
C SER A 156 -8.40 -11.53 17.14
N LEU A 157 -8.00 -10.28 16.87
CA LEU A 157 -8.87 -9.12 16.76
C LEU A 157 -9.30 -8.80 15.33
N THR A 158 -8.87 -9.58 14.33
CA THR A 158 -9.06 -9.30 12.89
C THR A 158 -10.32 -9.92 12.29
N GLY A 159 -10.97 -10.85 13.00
CA GLY A 159 -12.04 -11.68 12.45
C GLY A 159 -13.20 -10.87 11.88
N HIS A 160 -13.65 -9.83 12.58
CA HIS A 160 -14.75 -9.00 12.10
C HIS A 160 -14.39 -8.20 10.83
N ALA A 161 -13.17 -7.67 10.74
CA ALA A 161 -12.70 -6.99 9.53
C ALA A 161 -12.62 -7.94 8.33
N MET A 162 -12.16 -9.18 8.52
CA MET A 162 -12.12 -10.20 7.47
C MET A 162 -13.53 -10.53 6.94
N GLU A 163 -14.48 -10.75 7.83
CA GLU A 163 -15.88 -11.01 7.44
C GLU A 163 -16.53 -9.79 6.76
N SER A 164 -16.20 -8.57 7.22
CA SER A 164 -16.66 -7.33 6.61
C SER A 164 -16.14 -7.16 5.17
N LEU A 165 -14.88 -7.50 4.94
CA LEU A 165 -14.29 -7.50 3.59
C LEU A 165 -15.01 -8.48 2.66
N LYS A 166 -15.23 -9.72 3.10
CA LYS A 166 -15.96 -10.71 2.30
C LYS A 166 -17.41 -10.29 1.99
N LYS A 167 -18.08 -9.66 2.96
CA LYS A 167 -19.41 -9.09 2.73
C LYS A 167 -19.39 -7.99 1.69
N SER A 168 -18.39 -7.10 1.73
CA SER A 168 -18.25 -6.00 0.78
C SER A 168 -18.00 -6.51 -0.64
N MET A 169 -17.08 -7.49 -0.80
CA MET A 169 -16.81 -8.14 -2.09
C MET A 169 -18.07 -8.80 -2.66
N LYS A 170 -18.79 -9.56 -1.83
CA LYS A 170 -20.03 -10.24 -2.25
C LYS A 170 -21.11 -9.23 -2.65
N TRP A 171 -21.26 -8.14 -1.89
CA TRP A 171 -22.26 -7.13 -2.18
C TRP A 171 -21.96 -6.39 -3.50
N ASP A 172 -20.70 -6.11 -3.80
CA ASP A 172 -20.28 -5.48 -5.03
C ASP A 172 -20.64 -6.34 -6.26
N GLU A 173 -20.36 -7.64 -6.17
CA GLU A 173 -20.73 -8.58 -7.22
C GLU A 173 -22.27 -8.66 -7.40
N GLU A 174 -23.05 -8.70 -6.30
CA GLU A 174 -24.50 -8.80 -6.36
C GLU A 174 -25.18 -7.50 -6.81
N ALA A 175 -24.65 -6.34 -6.41
CA ALA A 175 -25.27 -5.04 -6.69
C ALA A 175 -24.82 -4.43 -8.03
N TYR A 176 -23.55 -4.58 -8.39
CA TYR A 176 -22.96 -3.95 -9.57
C TYR A 176 -22.41 -4.94 -10.58
N GLY A 177 -22.32 -6.23 -10.26
CA GLY A 177 -21.74 -7.24 -11.14
C GLY A 177 -20.23 -7.08 -11.31
N LEU A 178 -19.55 -6.44 -10.37
CA LEU A 178 -18.12 -6.17 -10.42
C LEU A 178 -17.37 -7.15 -9.51
N GLU A 179 -16.43 -7.89 -10.10
CA GLU A 179 -15.51 -8.75 -9.36
C GLU A 179 -14.21 -8.01 -9.10
N TYR A 180 -13.60 -8.26 -7.93
CA TYR A 180 -12.27 -7.75 -7.64
C TYR A 180 -11.25 -8.22 -8.68
N ASP A 181 -10.41 -7.34 -9.17
CA ASP A 181 -9.61 -7.52 -10.41
C ASP A 181 -8.15 -7.96 -10.19
N LEU A 182 -7.69 -8.09 -8.93
CA LEU A 182 -6.39 -8.66 -8.57
C LEU A 182 -6.57 -10.05 -7.91
N ASP A 183 -5.47 -10.79 -7.74
CA ASP A 183 -5.50 -12.12 -7.11
C ASP A 183 -5.33 -12.07 -5.60
N LEU A 184 -4.97 -10.90 -5.06
CA LEU A 184 -4.72 -10.66 -3.65
C LEU A 184 -5.29 -9.30 -3.23
N PHE A 185 -6.03 -9.28 -2.12
CA PHE A 185 -6.43 -8.07 -1.41
C PHE A 185 -5.75 -8.01 -0.05
N GLN A 186 -5.09 -6.90 0.24
CA GLN A 186 -4.32 -6.72 1.46
C GLN A 186 -4.85 -5.55 2.28
N ILE A 187 -4.95 -5.74 3.59
CA ILE A 187 -5.17 -4.70 4.60
C ILE A 187 -3.97 -4.70 5.54
N VAL A 188 -3.44 -3.53 5.87
CA VAL A 188 -2.43 -3.35 6.92
C VAL A 188 -2.98 -2.41 7.99
N ALA A 189 -3.06 -2.87 9.22
CA ALA A 189 -3.46 -2.06 10.37
C ALA A 189 -2.24 -1.38 10.99
N VAL A 190 -2.25 -0.05 11.06
CA VAL A 190 -1.15 0.76 11.61
C VAL A 190 -1.63 1.57 12.82
N SER A 191 -0.78 1.70 13.84
CA SER A 191 -1.13 2.41 15.08
C SER A 191 -1.07 3.93 14.93
N HIS A 192 -0.18 4.45 14.08
CA HIS A 192 -0.03 5.88 13.84
C HIS A 192 -0.42 6.20 12.39
N PHE A 193 -1.63 6.68 12.23
CA PHE A 193 -2.21 7.02 10.93
C PHE A 193 -3.08 8.26 11.05
N ASN A 194 -2.91 9.24 10.17
CA ASN A 194 -3.61 10.54 10.23
C ASN A 194 -5.09 10.43 9.84
N MET A 195 -5.51 9.36 9.15
CA MET A 195 -6.85 9.16 8.63
C MET A 195 -7.51 7.90 9.22
N GLY A 196 -8.71 7.59 8.78
CA GLY A 196 -9.40 6.35 9.10
C GLY A 196 -8.77 5.17 8.39
N ALA A 197 -8.67 5.27 7.09
CA ALA A 197 -8.01 4.33 6.21
C ALA A 197 -7.63 5.00 4.89
N MET A 198 -7.05 4.24 3.96
CA MET A 198 -6.64 4.68 2.63
C MET A 198 -6.79 3.54 1.62
N GLU A 199 -7.47 3.83 0.52
CA GLU A 199 -7.86 2.91 -0.54
C GLU A 199 -6.75 2.52 -1.52
N ASN A 200 -5.49 2.52 -1.12
CA ASN A 200 -4.37 2.16 -2.00
C ASN A 200 -4.63 0.82 -2.69
N LYS A 201 -4.66 0.82 -4.03
CA LYS A 201 -5.03 -0.34 -4.86
C LYS A 201 -4.33 -1.63 -4.44
N GLY A 202 -5.09 -2.62 -3.99
CA GLY A 202 -4.58 -3.93 -3.58
C GLY A 202 -3.83 -4.00 -2.25
N LEU A 203 -3.55 -2.85 -1.61
CA LEU A 203 -2.89 -2.76 -0.30
C LEU A 203 -3.45 -1.57 0.49
N ASN A 204 -4.61 -1.76 1.08
CA ASN A 204 -5.25 -0.72 1.88
C ASN A 204 -4.57 -0.58 3.24
N ILE A 205 -4.35 0.66 3.68
CA ILE A 205 -3.74 0.96 4.98
C ILE A 205 -4.80 1.56 5.89
N PHE A 206 -4.97 0.97 7.07
CA PHE A 206 -6.01 1.32 8.04
C PHE A 206 -5.41 1.79 9.36
N ASN A 207 -6.01 2.77 9.96
CA ASN A 207 -5.83 2.97 11.40
C ASN A 207 -6.32 1.72 12.13
N SER A 208 -5.51 1.17 13.01
CA SER A 208 -5.77 -0.11 13.70
C SER A 208 -7.12 -0.15 14.43
N LYS A 209 -7.63 0.99 14.90
CA LYS A 209 -8.96 1.09 15.55
C LYS A 209 -10.14 0.75 14.64
N PHE A 210 -9.94 0.69 13.31
CA PHE A 210 -10.96 0.33 12.33
C PHE A 210 -10.76 -1.05 11.70
N VAL A 211 -9.83 -1.82 12.27
CA VAL A 211 -9.58 -3.23 11.92
C VAL A 211 -9.73 -4.13 13.14
N LEU A 212 -9.19 -3.68 14.29
CA LEU A 212 -9.09 -4.49 15.49
C LEU A 212 -10.38 -4.36 16.32
N ALA A 213 -11.10 -5.47 16.48
CA ALA A 213 -12.28 -5.55 17.32
C ALA A 213 -12.21 -6.80 18.20
N ASP A 214 -12.18 -6.64 19.52
CA ASP A 214 -12.21 -7.76 20.46
C ASP A 214 -13.66 -8.27 20.56
N PRO A 215 -13.95 -9.53 20.19
CA PRO A 215 -15.31 -10.08 20.22
C PRO A 215 -15.96 -10.06 21.61
N SER A 216 -15.16 -9.98 22.68
CA SER A 216 -15.65 -9.99 24.05
C SER A 216 -15.99 -8.61 24.62
N THR A 217 -15.46 -7.53 24.00
CA THR A 217 -15.59 -6.16 24.53
C THR A 217 -16.08 -5.14 23.52
N ALA A 218 -15.98 -5.43 22.22
CA ALA A 218 -16.44 -4.53 21.16
C ALA A 218 -17.97 -4.28 21.27
N THR A 219 -18.34 -3.03 21.15
CA THR A 219 -19.77 -2.64 21.07
C THR A 219 -20.30 -2.82 19.66
N ASP A 220 -21.63 -2.85 19.51
CA ASP A 220 -22.25 -2.86 18.17
C ASP A 220 -21.81 -1.67 17.31
N GLU A 221 -21.57 -0.53 17.93
CA GLU A 221 -21.06 0.69 17.24
C GLU A 221 -19.63 0.47 16.73
N ASP A 222 -18.75 -0.16 17.51
CA ASP A 222 -17.38 -0.48 17.09
C ASP A 222 -17.38 -1.44 15.90
N LEU A 223 -18.20 -2.51 15.96
CA LEU A 223 -18.35 -3.47 14.88
C LEU A 223 -18.90 -2.80 13.61
N HIS A 224 -19.92 -1.95 13.76
CA HIS A 224 -20.48 -1.19 12.64
C HIS A 224 -19.44 -0.25 11.99
N ARG A 225 -18.61 0.40 12.79
CA ARG A 225 -17.53 1.27 12.27
C ARG A 225 -16.51 0.49 11.47
N VAL A 226 -16.06 -0.67 11.97
CA VAL A 226 -15.13 -1.54 11.23
C VAL A 226 -15.75 -1.95 9.90
N GLU A 227 -16.99 -2.47 9.91
CA GLU A 227 -17.68 -2.86 8.68
C GLU A 227 -17.84 -1.70 7.70
N SER A 228 -18.23 -0.52 8.19
CA SER A 228 -18.43 0.68 7.35
C SER A 228 -17.13 1.17 6.69
N ILE A 229 -16.02 1.21 7.43
CA ILE A 229 -14.74 1.67 6.88
C ILE A 229 -14.15 0.62 5.93
N VAL A 230 -14.21 -0.67 6.27
CA VAL A 230 -13.76 -1.74 5.36
C VAL A 230 -14.55 -1.71 4.05
N ALA A 231 -15.86 -1.51 4.11
CA ALA A 231 -16.69 -1.38 2.91
C ALA A 231 -16.33 -0.12 2.11
N HIS A 232 -16.13 1.03 2.79
CA HIS A 232 -15.77 2.29 2.16
C HIS A 232 -14.48 2.17 1.33
N GLU A 233 -13.41 1.63 1.93
CA GLU A 233 -12.12 1.47 1.26
C GLU A 233 -12.16 0.43 0.12
N TYR A 234 -12.99 -0.61 0.27
CA TYR A 234 -13.16 -1.62 -0.78
C TYR A 234 -13.87 -1.03 -2.01
N PHE A 235 -14.82 -0.10 -1.82
CA PHE A 235 -15.63 0.45 -2.92
C PHE A 235 -14.97 1.62 -3.67
N HIS A 236 -13.82 2.11 -3.23
CA HIS A 236 -13.01 3.03 -4.01
C HIS A 236 -12.40 2.36 -5.23
#